data_851da513ad2064dd9c656450b523e674
#
_entry.id   851da513ad2064dd9c656450b523e674
#
_cell.length_a   1.000
_cell.length_b   1.000
_cell.length_c   1.000
_cell.angle_alpha   90.00
_cell.angle_beta   90.00
_cell.angle_gamma   90.00
#
_symmetry.space_group_name_H-M   'P 1'
#
loop_
_entity.id
_entity.type
_entity.pdbx_description
1 polymer ?
#
loop_
_entity_poly.entity_id
_entity_poly.type
_entity_poly.pdbx_seq_one_letter_code
_entity_poly.pdbx_strand_id
1 'polypeptide(L)'
;MLYFSTWKTALIIVVCLIGILFTLPNFVPASQRLDAAGEPVGIWRVLPHNSVNLGLDLRGGSHLVFEVDMEGVKEERLSNLAEDVRAAFRQDPPILSAPPAVVSDEVVARLSRPDDLDRALERLEEINEPVTNAAGQQTLQNTLTIRAGEDGRTVRLAITDAALQSIQQRTVTQSIEVIRRRIDSTGTTEPTIARQGEDRVLVQVPGESDPQRIIELVGTTARMTFHMVEANVNPGPDGAARTPPGVTIFPTDNPGERFLAVQTRALVTGEQLVSASQSFDQSGQPAVSFRFNQSGSLAFGDATAGNVGRRFAIVLDDTIISAPRINSPILGGSGIIEGGFTVQSASDLANMLNAGALPAELSPI
;
A
#
# COMPACT_ATOMS: atom_id res chain seq x y z
N MET A 1 49.53 51.07 13.00
CA MET A 1 49.63 49.70 12.48
C MET A 1 49.39 48.76 13.61
N LEU A 2 48.32 47.96 13.52
CA LEU A 2 48.05 46.90 14.52
C LEU A 2 48.98 45.71 14.24
N TYR A 3 49.98 45.51 15.06
CA TYR A 3 50.85 44.34 15.03
C TYR A 3 50.15 43.19 15.76
N PHE A 4 49.70 42.19 15.02
CA PHE A 4 49.27 40.95 15.62
C PHE A 4 50.50 40.13 16.07
N SER A 5 50.47 39.63 17.28
CA SER A 5 51.47 38.65 17.77
C SER A 5 51.46 37.42 16.85
N THR A 6 52.64 36.91 16.48
CA THR A 6 52.83 35.74 15.60
C THR A 6 51.98 34.54 16.05
N TRP A 7 51.80 34.33 17.34
CA TRP A 7 50.92 33.29 17.90
C TRP A 7 49.46 33.50 17.52
N LYS A 8 48.94 34.75 17.57
CA LYS A 8 47.55 35.06 17.20
C LYS A 8 47.33 34.86 15.72
N THR A 9 48.29 35.23 14.91
CA THR A 9 48.24 35.04 13.46
C THR A 9 48.23 33.52 13.11
N ALA A 10 49.10 32.74 13.74
CA ALA A 10 49.14 31.29 13.57
C ALA A 10 47.80 30.63 13.99
N LEU A 11 47.20 31.03 15.12
CA LEU A 11 45.93 30.52 15.60
C LEU A 11 44.79 30.83 14.58
N ILE A 12 44.74 32.05 14.05
CA ILE A 12 43.73 32.43 13.05
C ILE A 12 43.87 31.57 11.78
N ILE A 13 45.11 31.39 11.28
CA ILE A 13 45.38 30.54 10.11
C ILE A 13 44.91 29.10 10.36
N VAL A 14 45.21 28.52 11.54
CA VAL A 14 44.78 27.16 11.90
C VAL A 14 43.24 27.05 11.92
N VAL A 15 42.55 28.02 12.50
CA VAL A 15 41.08 28.02 12.54
C VAL A 15 40.49 28.13 11.17
N CYS A 16 41.06 29.00 10.29
CA CYS A 16 40.65 29.12 8.91
C CYS A 16 40.87 27.83 8.12
N LEU A 17 42.02 27.18 8.30
CA LEU A 17 42.32 25.89 7.66
C LEU A 17 41.35 24.78 8.10
N ILE A 18 41.06 24.72 9.39
CA ILE A 18 40.04 23.79 9.94
C ILE A 18 38.66 24.08 9.30
N GLY A 19 38.27 25.34 9.24
CA GLY A 19 37.00 25.74 8.60
C GLY A 19 36.92 25.30 7.12
N ILE A 20 38.00 25.53 6.36
CA ILE A 20 38.09 25.08 4.96
C ILE A 20 37.98 23.55 4.88
N LEU A 21 38.65 22.82 5.76
CA LEU A 21 38.66 21.37 5.78
C LEU A 21 37.24 20.81 6.03
N PHE A 22 36.47 21.42 6.94
CA PHE A 22 35.09 21.02 7.21
C PHE A 22 34.10 21.40 6.10
N THR A 23 34.41 22.39 5.27
CA THR A 23 33.56 22.76 4.13
C THR A 23 33.87 21.98 2.85
N LEU A 24 35.05 21.35 2.77
CA LEU A 24 35.52 20.61 1.60
C LEU A 24 34.56 19.51 1.10
N PRO A 25 33.89 18.74 1.98
CA PRO A 25 32.91 17.74 1.58
C PRO A 25 31.75 18.27 0.73
N ASN A 26 31.41 19.56 0.85
CA ASN A 26 30.30 20.15 0.10
C ASN A 26 30.64 20.39 -1.38
N PHE A 27 31.93 20.40 -1.75
CA PHE A 27 32.39 20.62 -3.11
C PHE A 27 32.76 19.34 -3.85
N VAL A 28 32.84 18.20 -3.15
CA VAL A 28 33.21 16.91 -3.74
C VAL A 28 31.98 16.01 -3.82
N PRO A 29 31.65 15.45 -4.99
CA PRO A 29 30.50 14.54 -5.15
C PRO A 29 30.55 13.35 -4.19
N ALA A 30 29.38 12.90 -3.72
CA ALA A 30 29.27 11.77 -2.80
C ALA A 30 29.90 10.49 -3.37
N SER A 31 29.77 10.26 -4.68
CA SER A 31 30.38 9.12 -5.40
C SER A 31 31.90 9.03 -5.34
N GLN A 32 32.57 10.12 -5.01
CA GLN A 32 34.04 10.16 -4.83
C GLN A 32 34.45 10.08 -3.35
N ARG A 33 33.51 10.23 -2.44
CA ARG A 33 33.75 10.27 -0.99
C ARG A 33 33.29 8.98 -0.30
N LEU A 34 32.22 8.37 -0.82
CA LEU A 34 31.55 7.22 -0.25
C LEU A 34 31.50 6.09 -1.27
N ASP A 35 31.56 4.84 -0.81
CA ASP A 35 31.33 3.66 -1.64
C ASP A 35 29.82 3.35 -1.81
N ALA A 36 29.50 2.26 -2.48
CA ALA A 36 28.11 1.82 -2.67
C ALA A 36 27.37 1.45 -1.36
N ALA A 37 28.12 1.25 -0.28
CA ALA A 37 27.57 0.97 1.06
C ALA A 37 27.46 2.24 1.93
N GLY A 38 27.83 3.42 1.38
CA GLY A 38 27.82 4.68 2.13
C GLY A 38 29.04 4.88 3.05
N GLU A 39 30.06 4.01 2.97
CA GLU A 39 31.28 4.11 3.78
C GLU A 39 32.30 5.06 3.15
N PRO A 40 33.01 5.88 3.96
CA PRO A 40 33.99 6.83 3.42
C PRO A 40 35.19 6.10 2.80
N VAL A 41 35.58 6.49 1.59
CA VAL A 41 36.65 5.86 0.79
C VAL A 41 37.93 6.70 0.83
N GLY A 42 39.07 6.01 0.91
CA GLY A 42 40.39 6.65 0.81
C GLY A 42 40.68 7.69 1.89
N ILE A 43 41.02 8.92 1.50
CA ILE A 43 41.36 10.02 2.41
C ILE A 43 40.17 10.46 3.28
N TRP A 44 38.93 10.21 2.83
CA TRP A 44 37.70 10.57 3.53
C TRP A 44 37.43 9.75 4.79
N ARG A 45 38.17 8.67 5.04
CA ARG A 45 38.15 7.92 6.30
C ARG A 45 38.70 8.72 7.48
N VAL A 46 39.59 9.69 7.19
CA VAL A 46 40.28 10.50 8.21
C VAL A 46 39.74 11.93 8.21
N LEU A 47 39.30 12.41 7.06
CA LEU A 47 38.74 13.76 6.88
C LEU A 47 37.24 13.79 7.18
N PRO A 48 36.68 14.95 7.54
CA PRO A 48 35.24 15.14 7.59
C PRO A 48 34.62 14.74 6.25
N HIS A 49 33.64 13.83 6.27
CA HIS A 49 32.98 13.33 5.05
C HIS A 49 31.50 13.72 4.97
N ASN A 50 30.95 14.27 6.06
CA ASN A 50 29.58 14.74 6.09
C ASN A 50 29.45 16.05 5.28
N SER A 51 28.46 16.11 4.37
CA SER A 51 28.10 17.34 3.68
C SER A 51 26.86 17.94 4.32
N VAL A 52 26.70 19.26 4.17
CA VAL A 52 25.47 19.95 4.58
C VAL A 52 24.36 19.58 3.60
N ASN A 53 23.25 19.08 4.11
CA ASN A 53 22.06 18.86 3.31
C ASN A 53 21.45 20.21 2.97
N LEU A 54 21.62 20.64 1.70
CA LEU A 54 21.01 21.85 1.18
C LEU A 54 19.55 21.56 0.86
N GLY A 55 18.65 22.43 1.31
CA GLY A 55 17.22 22.31 1.01
C GLY A 55 16.90 22.47 -0.48
N LEU A 56 15.63 22.28 -0.81
CA LEU A 56 15.07 22.28 -2.17
C LEU A 56 15.47 23.54 -2.96
N ASP A 57 15.49 24.70 -2.30
CA ASP A 57 15.80 26.01 -2.92
C ASP A 57 17.22 26.12 -3.46
N LEU A 58 18.15 25.33 -2.91
CA LEU A 58 19.57 25.40 -3.26
C LEU A 58 20.08 24.20 -4.07
N ARG A 59 19.46 23.03 -3.89
CA ARG A 59 19.79 21.81 -4.64
C ARG A 59 18.89 21.56 -5.83
N GLY A 60 17.73 22.23 -5.90
CA GLY A 60 16.62 21.82 -6.75
C GLY A 60 15.99 20.53 -6.21
N GLY A 61 14.97 20.06 -6.85
CA GLY A 61 14.27 18.82 -6.48
C GLY A 61 12.81 18.87 -6.92
N SER A 62 12.10 17.79 -6.63
CA SER A 62 10.69 17.66 -6.96
C SER A 62 9.81 18.15 -5.81
N HIS A 63 8.80 18.94 -6.16
CA HIS A 63 7.75 19.43 -5.23
C HIS A 63 6.41 19.02 -5.82
N LEU A 64 5.75 18.08 -5.19
CA LEU A 64 4.51 17.47 -5.66
C LEU A 64 3.46 17.52 -4.56
N VAL A 65 2.21 17.70 -4.97
CA VAL A 65 1.04 17.55 -4.10
C VAL A 65 0.21 16.42 -4.64
N PHE A 66 -0.18 15.50 -3.77
CA PHE A 66 -1.04 14.39 -4.11
C PHE A 66 -2.38 14.54 -3.38
N GLU A 67 -3.45 14.31 -4.08
CA GLU A 67 -4.79 14.19 -3.53
C GLU A 67 -5.07 12.71 -3.25
N VAL A 68 -5.63 12.44 -2.07
CA VAL A 68 -6.02 11.09 -1.64
C VAL A 68 -7.45 10.85 -2.09
N ASP A 69 -7.71 9.79 -2.86
CA ASP A 69 -9.06 9.42 -3.29
C ASP A 69 -9.90 8.92 -2.11
N MET A 70 -10.60 9.84 -1.47
CA MET A 70 -11.48 9.55 -0.35
C MET A 70 -12.83 8.97 -0.80
N GLU A 71 -13.23 9.22 -2.05
CA GLU A 71 -14.47 8.64 -2.59
C GLU A 71 -14.32 7.13 -2.79
N GLY A 72 -13.19 6.69 -3.40
CA GLY A 72 -12.87 5.27 -3.55
C GLY A 72 -12.77 4.55 -2.20
N VAL A 73 -12.17 5.20 -1.18
CA VAL A 73 -12.11 4.64 0.19
C VAL A 73 -13.51 4.46 0.78
N LYS A 74 -14.40 5.43 0.57
CA LYS A 74 -15.79 5.36 1.05
C LYS A 74 -16.57 4.24 0.35
N GLU A 75 -16.45 4.13 -0.98
CA GLU A 75 -17.09 3.07 -1.77
C GLU A 75 -16.62 1.68 -1.33
N GLU A 76 -15.31 1.51 -1.16
CA GLU A 76 -14.75 0.25 -0.65
C GLU A 76 -15.29 -0.09 0.74
N ARG A 77 -15.37 0.92 1.64
CA ARG A 77 -15.90 0.72 2.98
C ARG A 77 -17.37 0.34 2.98
N LEU A 78 -18.18 0.94 2.11
CA LEU A 78 -19.60 0.59 1.94
C LEU A 78 -19.76 -0.82 1.34
N SER A 79 -18.91 -1.20 0.40
CA SER A 79 -18.89 -2.55 -0.16
C SER A 79 -18.57 -3.60 0.90
N ASN A 80 -17.55 -3.36 1.71
CA ASN A 80 -17.17 -4.22 2.82
C ASN A 80 -18.31 -4.32 3.88
N LEU A 81 -18.94 -3.18 4.19
CA LEU A 81 -20.11 -3.16 5.07
C LEU A 81 -21.26 -4.01 4.54
N ALA A 82 -21.51 -4.00 3.23
CA ALA A 82 -22.53 -4.86 2.63
C ALA A 82 -22.22 -6.37 2.81
N GLU A 83 -20.95 -6.76 2.74
CA GLU A 83 -20.50 -8.13 3.03
C GLU A 83 -20.64 -8.46 4.53
N ASP A 84 -20.30 -7.53 5.43
CA ASP A 84 -20.45 -7.70 6.89
C ASP A 84 -21.94 -7.89 7.26
N VAL A 85 -22.84 -7.10 6.67
CA VAL A 85 -24.30 -7.25 6.83
C VAL A 85 -24.75 -8.63 6.32
N ARG A 86 -24.23 -9.08 5.17
CA ARG A 86 -24.53 -10.41 4.63
C ARG A 86 -24.04 -11.51 5.55
N ALA A 87 -22.86 -11.37 6.12
CA ALA A 87 -22.29 -12.32 7.08
C ALA A 87 -23.11 -12.37 8.38
N ALA A 88 -23.49 -11.20 8.92
CA ALA A 88 -24.33 -11.10 10.11
C ALA A 88 -25.70 -11.80 9.91
N PHE A 89 -26.31 -11.66 8.73
CA PHE A 89 -27.60 -12.31 8.45
C PHE A 89 -27.50 -13.81 8.21
N ARG A 90 -26.32 -14.35 7.94
CA ARG A 90 -26.10 -15.81 7.82
C ARG A 90 -25.89 -16.52 9.13
N GLN A 91 -25.68 -15.82 10.24
CA GLN A 91 -25.53 -16.43 11.57
C GLN A 91 -26.82 -17.16 11.96
N ASP A 92 -26.69 -18.18 12.84
CA ASP A 92 -27.83 -19.00 13.31
C ASP A 92 -28.62 -18.29 14.43
N PRO A 93 -29.94 -18.18 14.34
CA PRO A 93 -30.81 -18.54 13.22
C PRO A 93 -30.73 -17.54 12.06
N PRO A 94 -30.64 -17.99 10.77
CA PRO A 94 -30.42 -17.11 9.66
C PRO A 94 -31.59 -16.16 9.39
N ILE A 95 -31.26 -14.94 8.97
CA ILE A 95 -32.20 -13.91 8.52
C ILE A 95 -32.24 -13.93 6.98
N LEU A 96 -33.39 -14.21 6.41
CA LEU A 96 -33.56 -14.23 4.97
C LEU A 96 -33.73 -12.81 4.43
N SER A 97 -32.84 -12.38 3.55
CA SER A 97 -32.87 -11.08 2.89
C SER A 97 -32.48 -11.18 1.41
N ALA A 98 -32.87 -10.18 0.64
CA ALA A 98 -32.20 -9.92 -0.63
C ALA A 98 -30.71 -9.57 -0.36
N PRO A 99 -29.79 -9.81 -1.32
CA PRO A 99 -28.40 -9.41 -1.15
C PRO A 99 -28.31 -7.92 -0.79
N PRO A 100 -27.60 -7.56 0.32
CA PRO A 100 -27.37 -6.15 0.65
C PRO A 100 -26.66 -5.45 -0.52
N ALA A 101 -27.07 -4.23 -0.83
CA ALA A 101 -26.54 -3.46 -1.95
C ALA A 101 -26.24 -2.03 -1.48
N VAL A 102 -25.21 -1.42 -2.07
CA VAL A 102 -24.89 -0.01 -1.87
C VAL A 102 -25.79 0.84 -2.76
N VAL A 103 -26.53 1.76 -2.19
CA VAL A 103 -27.43 2.68 -2.89
C VAL A 103 -27.28 4.07 -2.27
N SER A 104 -26.86 5.04 -3.06
CA SER A 104 -26.73 6.45 -2.62
C SER A 104 -26.02 6.61 -1.27
N ASP A 105 -24.80 6.04 -1.17
CA ASP A 105 -23.94 6.11 0.03
C ASP A 105 -24.46 5.40 1.28
N GLU A 106 -25.46 4.55 1.13
CA GLU A 106 -26.00 3.70 2.19
C GLU A 106 -25.98 2.23 1.77
N VAL A 107 -25.80 1.34 2.73
CA VAL A 107 -26.03 -0.08 2.52
C VAL A 107 -27.49 -0.37 2.83
N VAL A 108 -28.20 -0.92 1.85
CA VAL A 108 -29.63 -1.24 1.92
C VAL A 108 -29.81 -2.76 1.92
N ALA A 109 -30.39 -3.28 2.99
CA ALA A 109 -30.76 -4.69 3.11
C ALA A 109 -32.27 -4.83 3.20
N ARG A 110 -32.88 -5.66 2.31
CA ARG A 110 -34.32 -5.93 2.30
C ARG A 110 -34.62 -7.30 2.84
N LEU A 111 -35.33 -7.36 3.97
CA LEU A 111 -35.72 -8.59 4.64
C LEU A 111 -36.88 -9.28 3.92
N SER A 112 -36.88 -10.60 3.89
CA SER A 112 -37.96 -11.40 3.34
C SER A 112 -39.19 -11.39 4.23
N ARG A 113 -39.01 -11.26 5.56
CA ARG A 113 -40.07 -11.27 6.58
C ARG A 113 -39.98 -10.00 7.43
N PRO A 114 -41.09 -9.26 7.64
CA PRO A 114 -41.07 -8.10 8.52
C PRO A 114 -40.80 -8.49 10.00
N ASP A 115 -41.18 -9.68 10.44
CA ASP A 115 -40.98 -10.16 11.82
C ASP A 115 -39.49 -10.35 12.18
N ASP A 116 -38.60 -10.39 11.16
CA ASP A 116 -37.17 -10.49 11.38
C ASP A 116 -36.50 -9.12 11.61
N LEU A 117 -37.26 -8.00 11.55
CA LEU A 117 -36.70 -6.65 11.60
C LEU A 117 -35.97 -6.37 12.92
N ASP A 118 -36.61 -6.65 14.07
CA ASP A 118 -36.02 -6.38 15.38
C ASP A 118 -34.72 -7.16 15.57
N ARG A 119 -34.73 -8.44 15.17
CA ARG A 119 -33.54 -9.30 15.23
C ARG A 119 -32.44 -8.85 14.26
N ALA A 120 -32.83 -8.31 13.09
CA ALA A 120 -31.87 -7.75 12.15
C ALA A 120 -31.20 -6.49 12.73
N LEU A 121 -31.97 -5.60 13.34
CA LEU A 121 -31.45 -4.42 14.01
C LEU A 121 -30.50 -4.77 15.15
N GLU A 122 -30.87 -5.74 16.01
CA GLU A 122 -30.01 -6.19 17.11
C GLU A 122 -28.66 -6.71 16.61
N ARG A 123 -28.65 -7.55 15.57
CA ARG A 123 -27.39 -8.06 14.97
C ARG A 123 -26.54 -7.00 14.30
N LEU A 124 -27.18 -6.00 13.70
CA LEU A 124 -26.47 -4.92 13.07
C LEU A 124 -25.88 -3.95 14.11
N GLU A 125 -26.51 -3.80 15.26
CA GLU A 125 -25.91 -3.07 16.39
C GLU A 125 -24.69 -3.80 16.98
N GLU A 126 -24.60 -5.13 16.91
CA GLU A 126 -23.41 -5.88 17.33
C GLU A 126 -22.17 -5.58 16.46
N ILE A 127 -22.36 -5.25 15.19
CA ILE A 127 -21.26 -4.85 14.28
C ILE A 127 -21.02 -3.34 14.25
N ASN A 128 -21.82 -2.56 14.98
CA ASN A 128 -21.73 -1.09 15.03
C ASN A 128 -20.72 -0.65 16.10
N GLU A 129 -19.46 -0.69 15.75
CA GLU A 129 -18.36 -0.34 16.65
C GLU A 129 -18.29 1.17 16.94
N PRO A 130 -17.82 1.58 18.14
CA PRO A 130 -17.54 2.98 18.42
C PRO A 130 -16.41 3.52 17.54
N VAL A 131 -16.54 4.78 17.11
CA VAL A 131 -15.50 5.48 16.34
C VAL A 131 -14.23 5.59 17.17
N THR A 132 -13.10 5.18 16.60
CA THR A 132 -11.79 5.35 17.21
C THR A 132 -11.14 6.64 16.65
N ASN A 133 -10.74 7.55 17.52
CA ASN A 133 -10.07 8.79 17.11
C ASN A 133 -8.61 8.56 16.67
N ALA A 134 -7.95 9.61 16.18
CA ALA A 134 -6.54 9.54 15.74
C ALA A 134 -5.55 9.13 16.86
N ALA A 135 -5.93 9.30 18.13
CA ALA A 135 -5.13 8.87 19.27
C ALA A 135 -5.38 7.40 19.70
N GLY A 136 -6.19 6.65 18.94
CA GLY A 136 -6.53 5.27 19.25
C GLY A 136 -7.58 5.09 20.36
N GLN A 137 -8.25 6.17 20.78
CA GLN A 137 -9.26 6.14 21.83
C GLN A 137 -10.66 5.97 21.22
N GLN A 138 -11.47 5.12 21.79
CA GLN A 138 -12.87 4.99 21.41
C GLN A 138 -13.67 6.21 21.86
N THR A 139 -14.50 6.73 20.97
CA THR A 139 -15.43 7.83 21.24
C THR A 139 -16.80 7.28 21.65
N LEU A 140 -17.70 8.17 22.06
CA LEU A 140 -19.08 7.80 22.34
C LEU A 140 -19.97 7.73 21.08
N GLN A 141 -19.41 7.99 19.91
CA GLN A 141 -20.13 7.96 18.64
C GLN A 141 -19.87 6.62 17.95
N ASN A 142 -20.92 6.03 17.41
CA ASN A 142 -20.84 4.80 16.64
C ASN A 142 -20.41 5.07 15.19
N THR A 143 -19.84 4.05 14.55
CA THR A 143 -19.38 4.13 13.15
C THR A 143 -20.54 4.16 12.16
N LEU A 144 -21.68 3.55 12.53
CA LEU A 144 -22.83 3.40 11.65
C LEU A 144 -24.08 4.07 12.24
N THR A 145 -24.88 4.63 11.37
CA THR A 145 -26.27 5.00 11.66
C THR A 145 -27.16 3.91 11.05
N ILE A 146 -27.92 3.20 11.88
CA ILE A 146 -28.81 2.12 11.46
C ILE A 146 -30.25 2.65 11.54
N ARG A 147 -30.99 2.51 10.45
CA ARG A 147 -32.39 2.99 10.35
C ARG A 147 -33.28 1.90 9.74
N ALA A 148 -34.44 1.70 10.34
CA ALA A 148 -35.50 0.90 9.72
C ALA A 148 -36.23 1.74 8.66
N GLY A 149 -36.53 1.13 7.51
CA GLY A 149 -37.39 1.72 6.50
C GLY A 149 -38.86 1.72 6.91
N GLU A 150 -39.63 2.65 6.34
CA GLU A 150 -41.07 2.77 6.61
C GLU A 150 -41.89 1.54 6.20
N ASP A 151 -41.34 0.70 5.32
CA ASP A 151 -41.96 -0.55 4.84
C ASP A 151 -41.86 -1.71 5.84
N GLY A 152 -41.19 -1.51 7.00
CA GLY A 152 -40.97 -2.54 8.03
C GLY A 152 -40.14 -3.74 7.56
N ARG A 153 -39.47 -3.64 6.39
CA ARG A 153 -38.70 -4.73 5.79
C ARG A 153 -37.30 -4.30 5.33
N THR A 154 -37.09 -3.01 5.21
CA THR A 154 -35.81 -2.47 4.75
C THR A 154 -35.01 -1.96 5.93
N VAL A 155 -33.73 -2.29 5.98
CA VAL A 155 -32.76 -1.70 6.91
C VAL A 155 -31.74 -0.94 6.09
N ARG A 156 -31.44 0.29 6.52
CA ARG A 156 -30.46 1.19 5.90
C ARG A 156 -29.34 1.46 6.89
N LEU A 157 -28.12 1.33 6.42
CA LEU A 157 -26.91 1.62 7.18
C LEU A 157 -26.12 2.70 6.45
N ALA A 158 -25.83 3.78 7.15
CA ALA A 158 -24.97 4.85 6.68
C ALA A 158 -23.74 4.99 7.58
N ILE A 159 -22.59 5.31 6.99
CA ILE A 159 -21.40 5.64 7.77
C ILE A 159 -21.59 7.03 8.35
N THR A 160 -21.32 7.23 9.64
CA THR A 160 -21.46 8.53 10.31
C THR A 160 -20.37 9.52 9.86
N ASP A 161 -20.67 10.82 9.90
CA ASP A 161 -19.67 11.86 9.56
C ASP A 161 -18.42 11.75 10.44
N ALA A 162 -18.59 11.43 11.72
CA ALA A 162 -17.47 11.22 12.63
C ALA A 162 -16.60 10.03 12.22
N ALA A 163 -17.22 8.94 11.75
CA ALA A 163 -16.49 7.79 11.22
C ALA A 163 -15.77 8.16 9.91
N LEU A 164 -16.41 8.87 9.00
CA LEU A 164 -15.79 9.35 7.76
C LEU A 164 -14.57 10.23 8.04
N GLN A 165 -14.67 11.18 8.96
CA GLN A 165 -13.54 12.02 9.38
C GLN A 165 -12.41 11.18 9.99
N SER A 166 -12.72 10.20 10.83
CA SER A 166 -11.72 9.31 11.41
C SER A 166 -11.03 8.44 10.34
N ILE A 167 -11.79 7.90 9.38
CA ILE A 167 -11.27 7.15 8.23
C ILE A 167 -10.33 8.04 7.43
N GLN A 168 -10.75 9.25 7.07
CA GLN A 168 -9.96 10.22 6.31
C GLN A 168 -8.64 10.54 7.01
N GLN A 169 -8.66 10.86 8.30
CA GLN A 169 -7.46 11.15 9.07
C GLN A 169 -6.48 9.98 9.09
N ARG A 170 -6.99 8.76 9.30
CA ARG A 170 -6.17 7.54 9.31
C ARG A 170 -5.60 7.24 7.93
N THR A 171 -6.42 7.33 6.88
CA THR A 171 -6.00 7.10 5.49
C THR A 171 -4.87 8.04 5.09
N VAL A 172 -5.00 9.35 5.33
CA VAL A 172 -3.94 10.33 5.01
C VAL A 172 -2.67 10.07 5.83
N THR A 173 -2.81 9.77 7.13
CA THR A 173 -1.65 9.49 7.99
C THR A 173 -0.92 8.22 7.54
N GLN A 174 -1.65 7.17 7.23
CA GLN A 174 -1.09 5.91 6.74
C GLN A 174 -0.45 6.09 5.36
N SER A 175 -1.07 6.89 4.46
CA SER A 175 -0.48 7.22 3.16
C SER A 175 0.87 7.92 3.31
N ILE A 176 0.98 8.90 4.23
CA ILE A 176 2.24 9.60 4.54
C ILE A 176 3.33 8.59 4.97
N GLU A 177 3.00 7.64 5.84
CA GLU A 177 3.95 6.62 6.31
C GLU A 177 4.42 5.69 5.17
N VAL A 178 3.51 5.27 4.30
CA VAL A 178 3.84 4.43 3.14
C VAL A 178 4.69 5.21 2.14
N ILE A 179 4.31 6.45 1.81
CA ILE A 179 5.08 7.34 0.92
C ILE A 179 6.50 7.52 1.45
N ARG A 180 6.65 7.80 2.76
CA ARG A 180 7.97 7.95 3.39
C ARG A 180 8.82 6.71 3.18
N ARG A 181 8.30 5.51 3.48
CA ARG A 181 9.04 4.25 3.28
C ARG A 181 9.45 4.02 1.83
N ARG A 182 8.57 4.36 0.87
CA ARG A 182 8.87 4.20 -0.56
C ARG A 182 9.98 5.13 -1.01
N ILE A 183 9.98 6.39 -0.58
CA ILE A 183 11.01 7.37 -0.94
C ILE A 183 12.33 7.07 -0.21
N ASP A 184 12.30 6.72 1.08
CA ASP A 184 13.50 6.36 1.84
C ASP A 184 14.22 5.15 1.23
N SER A 185 13.47 4.19 0.67
CA SER A 185 14.05 3.01 0.01
C SER A 185 14.87 3.34 -1.25
N THR A 186 14.67 4.50 -1.85
CA THR A 186 15.44 4.96 -3.02
C THR A 186 16.80 5.58 -2.66
N GLY A 187 17.09 5.74 -1.36
CA GLY A 187 18.33 6.35 -0.87
C GLY A 187 18.41 7.87 -1.08
N THR A 188 17.27 8.52 -1.36
CA THR A 188 17.18 9.97 -1.43
C THR A 188 17.27 10.62 -0.06
N THR A 189 17.96 11.73 0.03
CA THR A 189 18.22 12.43 1.29
C THR A 189 16.98 13.18 1.79
N GLU A 190 16.47 12.80 2.96
CA GLU A 190 15.54 13.53 3.82
C GLU A 190 14.35 14.20 3.09
N PRO A 191 13.39 13.41 2.57
CA PRO A 191 12.20 13.97 1.97
C PRO A 191 11.34 14.69 3.03
N THR A 192 10.75 15.82 2.66
CA THR A 192 9.72 16.46 3.47
C THR A 192 8.36 15.98 3.01
N ILE A 193 7.66 15.20 3.86
CA ILE A 193 6.33 14.68 3.59
C ILE A 193 5.41 15.20 4.69
N ALA A 194 4.40 15.97 4.30
CA ALA A 194 3.50 16.63 5.22
C ALA A 194 2.06 16.59 4.72
N ARG A 195 1.13 16.55 5.66
CA ARG A 195 -0.29 16.71 5.35
C ARG A 195 -0.57 18.16 4.94
N GLN A 196 -1.34 18.34 3.87
CA GLN A 196 -1.81 19.64 3.38
C GLN A 196 -3.34 19.64 3.27
N GLY A 197 -4.01 20.33 4.17
CA GLY A 197 -5.48 20.29 4.23
C GLY A 197 -6.02 18.98 4.79
N GLU A 198 -7.17 18.53 4.28
CA GLU A 198 -7.89 17.37 4.80
C GLU A 198 -7.54 16.07 4.06
N ASP A 199 -7.27 16.16 2.76
CA ASP A 199 -7.16 15.05 1.80
C ASP A 199 -5.88 15.07 0.96
N ARG A 200 -4.92 15.97 1.24
CA ARG A 200 -3.73 16.14 0.42
C ARG A 200 -2.45 15.83 1.18
N VAL A 201 -1.47 15.36 0.44
CA VAL A 201 -0.12 15.09 0.92
C VAL A 201 0.89 15.87 0.08
N LEU A 202 1.65 16.72 0.73
CA LEU A 202 2.79 17.43 0.15
C LEU A 202 4.01 16.51 0.22
N VAL A 203 4.70 16.33 -0.91
CA VAL A 203 5.92 15.55 -1.04
C VAL A 203 7.01 16.41 -1.68
N GLN A 204 8.09 16.64 -0.94
CA GLN A 204 9.26 17.38 -1.40
C GLN A 204 10.49 16.47 -1.31
N VAL A 205 11.15 16.25 -2.44
CA VAL A 205 12.32 15.37 -2.54
C VAL A 205 13.51 16.18 -3.05
N PRO A 206 14.43 16.60 -2.15
CA PRO A 206 15.61 17.35 -2.54
C PRO A 206 16.53 16.50 -3.42
N GLY A 207 17.06 17.10 -4.50
CA GLY A 207 18.01 16.44 -5.39
C GLY A 207 17.43 15.48 -6.42
N GLU A 208 16.13 15.17 -6.36
CA GLU A 208 15.44 14.43 -7.42
C GLU A 208 14.84 15.41 -8.43
N SER A 209 15.39 15.42 -9.63
CA SER A 209 14.98 16.35 -10.69
C SER A 209 13.90 15.78 -11.62
N ASP A 210 13.55 14.50 -11.49
CA ASP A 210 12.51 13.84 -12.28
C ASP A 210 11.22 13.64 -11.44
N PRO A 211 10.23 14.53 -11.59
CA PRO A 211 8.96 14.38 -10.89
C PRO A 211 8.18 13.12 -11.29
N GLN A 212 8.35 12.63 -12.53
CA GLN A 212 7.63 11.46 -13.03
C GLN A 212 8.01 10.21 -12.26
N ARG A 213 9.29 10.04 -11.94
CA ARG A 213 9.76 8.93 -11.12
C ARG A 213 9.10 8.90 -9.73
N ILE A 214 8.92 10.09 -9.12
CA ILE A 214 8.21 10.18 -7.82
C ILE A 214 6.73 9.84 -8.00
N ILE A 215 6.09 10.33 -9.07
CA ILE A 215 4.68 10.03 -9.36
C ILE A 215 4.47 8.52 -9.56
N GLU A 216 5.32 7.85 -10.31
CA GLU A 216 5.25 6.40 -10.52
C GLU A 216 5.47 5.62 -9.21
N LEU A 217 6.45 6.02 -8.40
CA LEU A 217 6.76 5.37 -7.13
C LEU A 217 5.65 5.52 -6.09
N VAL A 218 5.02 6.71 -6.05
CA VAL A 218 4.02 7.07 -5.04
C VAL A 218 2.59 6.79 -5.53
N GLY A 219 2.31 6.92 -6.82
CA GLY A 219 0.97 6.80 -7.39
C GLY A 219 0.41 5.37 -7.41
N THR A 220 1.28 4.35 -7.45
CA THR A 220 0.87 2.94 -7.44
C THR A 220 0.39 2.52 -6.07
N THR A 221 -0.81 1.93 -5.94
CA THR A 221 -1.32 1.48 -4.64
C THR A 221 -0.52 0.29 -4.11
N ALA A 222 0.05 -0.54 -4.97
CA ALA A 222 0.78 -1.77 -4.65
C ALA A 222 -0.04 -2.76 -3.79
N ARG A 223 -1.35 -2.80 -4.04
CA ARG A 223 -2.27 -3.74 -3.40
C ARG A 223 -2.08 -5.12 -4.01
N MET A 224 -1.37 -5.99 -3.30
CA MET A 224 -1.11 -7.35 -3.77
C MET A 224 -2.09 -8.34 -3.14
N THR A 225 -2.69 -9.18 -3.98
CA THR A 225 -3.59 -10.26 -3.55
C THR A 225 -3.30 -11.55 -4.31
N PHE A 226 -3.58 -12.68 -3.67
CA PHE A 226 -3.38 -14.01 -4.22
C PHE A 226 -4.72 -14.70 -4.38
N HIS A 227 -5.05 -15.16 -5.58
CA HIS A 227 -6.35 -15.76 -5.90
C HIS A 227 -6.18 -17.10 -6.62
N MET A 228 -7.12 -18.02 -6.45
CA MET A 228 -7.16 -19.24 -7.28
C MET A 228 -7.68 -18.90 -8.69
N VAL A 229 -6.99 -19.41 -9.70
CA VAL A 229 -7.46 -19.32 -11.09
C VAL A 229 -8.63 -20.28 -11.30
N GLU A 230 -9.73 -19.76 -11.89
CA GLU A 230 -10.90 -20.55 -12.27
C GLU A 230 -10.84 -20.96 -13.74
N ALA A 231 -10.29 -22.15 -13.98
CA ALA A 231 -9.99 -22.63 -15.34
C ALA A 231 -11.26 -22.95 -16.17
N ASN A 232 -12.41 -23.09 -15.52
CA ASN A 232 -13.67 -23.44 -16.20
C ASN A 232 -14.39 -22.21 -16.78
N VAL A 233 -13.91 -21.00 -16.47
CA VAL A 233 -14.48 -19.74 -16.97
C VAL A 233 -13.55 -19.18 -18.03
N ASN A 234 -14.03 -19.08 -19.25
CA ASN A 234 -13.31 -18.40 -20.32
C ASN A 234 -13.64 -16.91 -20.28
N PRO A 235 -12.68 -16.02 -20.00
CA PRO A 235 -12.93 -14.59 -19.88
C PRO A 235 -13.30 -13.90 -21.20
N GLY A 236 -13.10 -14.59 -22.36
CA GLY A 236 -13.27 -13.98 -23.67
C GLY A 236 -12.11 -13.03 -24.04
N PRO A 237 -12.07 -12.54 -25.29
CA PRO A 237 -10.99 -11.69 -25.78
C PRO A 237 -10.96 -10.27 -25.17
N ASP A 238 -12.07 -9.81 -24.63
CA ASP A 238 -12.34 -8.47 -24.08
C ASP A 238 -12.61 -8.49 -22.56
N GLY A 239 -12.54 -9.66 -21.92
CA GLY A 239 -12.77 -9.78 -20.47
C GLY A 239 -14.23 -9.59 -20.05
N ALA A 240 -15.16 -9.47 -21.02
CA ALA A 240 -16.58 -9.17 -20.77
C ALA A 240 -17.46 -10.42 -20.57
N ALA A 241 -16.87 -11.58 -20.33
CA ALA A 241 -17.63 -12.81 -20.12
C ALA A 241 -18.49 -12.72 -18.83
N ARG A 242 -19.70 -13.30 -18.90
CA ARG A 242 -20.52 -13.48 -17.70
C ARG A 242 -19.84 -14.42 -16.74
N THR A 243 -19.53 -13.91 -15.56
CA THR A 243 -18.91 -14.70 -14.49
C THR A 243 -19.98 -15.28 -13.55
N PRO A 244 -19.81 -16.50 -13.08
CA PRO A 244 -20.62 -17.00 -11.96
C PRO A 244 -20.32 -16.19 -10.69
N PRO A 245 -21.25 -16.20 -9.70
CA PRO A 245 -21.02 -15.55 -8.41
C PRO A 245 -19.70 -16.05 -7.75
N GLY A 246 -18.88 -15.12 -7.27
CA GLY A 246 -17.59 -15.42 -6.63
C GLY A 246 -16.42 -15.58 -7.59
N VAL A 247 -16.58 -15.20 -8.87
CA VAL A 247 -15.50 -15.16 -9.87
C VAL A 247 -15.37 -13.75 -10.43
N THR A 248 -14.14 -13.26 -10.47
CA THR A 248 -13.76 -11.95 -11.04
C THR A 248 -12.78 -12.16 -12.20
N ILE A 249 -12.83 -11.31 -13.20
CA ILE A 249 -11.91 -11.34 -14.34
C ILE A 249 -10.94 -10.16 -14.17
N PHE A 250 -9.63 -10.46 -14.23
CA PHE A 250 -8.59 -9.44 -14.25
C PHE A 250 -7.78 -9.49 -15.55
N PRO A 251 -7.29 -8.34 -16.04
CA PRO A 251 -6.28 -8.30 -17.08
C PRO A 251 -4.98 -8.95 -16.61
N THR A 252 -4.14 -9.41 -17.53
CA THR A 252 -2.86 -10.02 -17.18
C THR A 252 -1.74 -9.56 -18.10
N ASP A 253 -0.56 -9.39 -17.52
CA ASP A 253 0.69 -9.08 -18.21
C ASP A 253 1.36 -10.34 -18.79
N ASN A 254 0.79 -11.53 -18.56
CA ASN A 254 1.36 -12.78 -19.08
C ASN A 254 1.27 -12.88 -20.61
N PRO A 255 2.35 -13.21 -21.29
CA PRO A 255 2.33 -13.41 -22.74
C PRO A 255 1.34 -14.50 -23.16
N GLY A 256 0.41 -14.17 -24.06
CA GLY A 256 -0.56 -15.10 -24.63
C GLY A 256 -1.90 -15.21 -23.91
N GLU A 257 -2.04 -14.62 -22.74
CA GLU A 257 -3.31 -14.51 -22.01
C GLU A 257 -3.60 -13.03 -21.76
N ARG A 258 -4.74 -12.50 -22.18
CA ARG A 258 -5.11 -11.09 -21.94
C ARG A 258 -5.88 -10.90 -20.64
N PHE A 259 -6.68 -11.90 -20.30
CA PHE A 259 -7.55 -11.89 -19.12
C PHE A 259 -7.56 -13.28 -18.50
N LEU A 260 -7.68 -13.34 -17.18
CA LEU A 260 -7.88 -14.56 -16.43
C LEU A 260 -9.05 -14.41 -15.45
N ALA A 261 -9.84 -15.47 -15.34
CA ALA A 261 -10.89 -15.57 -14.34
C ALA A 261 -10.29 -16.16 -13.04
N VAL A 262 -10.54 -15.49 -11.93
CA VAL A 262 -10.06 -15.91 -10.61
C VAL A 262 -11.21 -15.92 -9.61
N GLN A 263 -11.06 -16.65 -8.51
CA GLN A 263 -11.98 -16.58 -7.40
C GLN A 263 -11.89 -15.19 -6.75
N THR A 264 -13.04 -14.53 -6.53
CA THR A 264 -13.09 -13.18 -5.94
C THR A 264 -12.45 -13.12 -4.55
N ARG A 265 -12.58 -14.21 -3.78
CA ARG A 265 -11.97 -14.29 -2.45
C ARG A 265 -10.46 -14.51 -2.57
N ALA A 266 -9.68 -13.57 -2.05
CA ALA A 266 -8.24 -13.72 -1.93
C ALA A 266 -7.87 -14.84 -0.94
N LEU A 267 -6.83 -15.59 -1.25
CA LEU A 267 -6.21 -16.58 -0.36
C LEU A 267 -5.40 -15.89 0.73
N VAL A 268 -4.60 -14.92 0.30
CA VAL A 268 -3.66 -14.12 1.10
C VAL A 268 -3.59 -12.74 0.47
N THR A 269 -3.37 -11.71 1.29
CA THR A 269 -3.18 -10.32 0.86
C THR A 269 -1.78 -9.82 1.17
N GLY A 270 -1.40 -8.70 0.58
CA GLY A 270 -0.12 -8.03 0.85
C GLY A 270 0.09 -7.61 2.30
N GLU A 271 -0.97 -7.46 3.09
CA GLU A 271 -0.88 -7.15 4.54
C GLU A 271 -0.18 -8.24 5.35
N GLN A 272 -0.22 -9.48 4.84
CA GLN A 272 0.44 -10.63 5.48
C GLN A 272 1.90 -10.79 5.03
N LEU A 273 2.40 -9.90 4.16
CA LEU A 273 3.76 -9.92 3.68
C LEU A 273 4.71 -9.34 4.76
N VAL A 274 5.79 -10.05 5.04
CA VAL A 274 6.84 -9.59 5.97
C VAL A 274 7.99 -8.96 5.22
N SER A 275 8.37 -9.55 4.08
CA SER A 275 9.50 -9.06 3.29
C SER A 275 9.36 -9.46 1.83
N ALA A 276 9.86 -8.58 0.97
CA ALA A 276 10.09 -8.85 -0.44
C ALA A 276 11.52 -8.41 -0.80
N SER A 277 12.17 -9.11 -1.72
CA SER A 277 13.50 -8.75 -2.21
C SER A 277 13.67 -9.17 -3.65
N GLN A 278 14.44 -8.38 -4.39
CA GLN A 278 14.86 -8.75 -5.73
C GLN A 278 15.67 -10.05 -5.67
N SER A 279 15.40 -10.96 -6.58
CA SER A 279 15.98 -12.29 -6.67
C SER A 279 16.11 -12.70 -8.13
N PHE A 280 16.48 -13.95 -8.37
CA PHE A 280 16.48 -14.56 -9.71
C PHE A 280 15.72 -15.89 -9.65
N ASP A 281 15.01 -16.20 -10.72
CA ASP A 281 14.36 -17.49 -10.89
C ASP A 281 15.37 -18.62 -11.20
N GLN A 282 14.87 -19.84 -11.38
CA GLN A 282 15.71 -20.99 -11.73
C GLN A 282 16.40 -20.87 -13.10
N SER A 283 15.90 -20.00 -13.97
CA SER A 283 16.43 -19.72 -15.30
C SER A 283 17.41 -18.53 -15.30
N GLY A 284 17.65 -17.91 -14.13
CA GLY A 284 18.50 -16.74 -13.99
C GLY A 284 17.83 -15.43 -14.43
N GLN A 285 16.49 -15.41 -14.61
CA GLN A 285 15.74 -14.19 -14.91
C GLN A 285 15.43 -13.44 -13.62
N PRO A 286 15.40 -12.08 -13.67
CA PRO A 286 15.02 -11.27 -12.52
C PRO A 286 13.61 -11.64 -12.02
N ALA A 287 13.47 -11.75 -10.71
CA ALA A 287 12.27 -12.16 -10.02
C ALA A 287 12.16 -11.44 -8.67
N VAL A 288 11.03 -11.55 -7.99
CA VAL A 288 10.83 -11.01 -6.64
C VAL A 288 10.54 -12.17 -5.68
N SER A 289 11.43 -12.39 -4.73
CA SER A 289 11.17 -13.32 -3.63
C SER A 289 10.33 -12.63 -2.55
N PHE A 290 9.38 -13.35 -1.96
CA PHE A 290 8.55 -12.85 -0.89
C PHE A 290 8.44 -13.83 0.27
N ARG A 291 8.04 -13.32 1.45
CA ARG A 291 7.77 -14.12 2.63
C ARG A 291 6.58 -13.55 3.40
N PHE A 292 5.65 -14.41 3.75
CA PHE A 292 4.51 -14.10 4.60
C PHE A 292 4.83 -14.20 6.09
N ASN A 293 4.01 -13.55 6.93
CA ASN A 293 3.95 -13.77 8.35
C ASN A 293 3.33 -15.15 8.66
N GLN A 294 3.20 -15.49 9.94
CA GLN A 294 2.70 -16.81 10.34
C GLN A 294 1.27 -17.07 9.87
N SER A 295 0.36 -16.08 9.96
CA SER A 295 -1.03 -16.25 9.51
C SER A 295 -1.12 -16.42 8.00
N GLY A 296 -0.38 -15.63 7.21
CA GLY A 296 -0.31 -15.78 5.76
C GLY A 296 0.34 -17.09 5.33
N SER A 297 1.38 -17.52 6.04
CA SER A 297 2.04 -18.81 5.76
C SER A 297 1.10 -20.00 5.97
N LEU A 298 0.29 -19.99 7.02
CA LEU A 298 -0.71 -21.02 7.27
C LEU A 298 -1.80 -21.00 6.19
N ALA A 299 -2.40 -19.83 5.93
CA ALA A 299 -3.45 -19.69 4.93
C ALA A 299 -2.99 -20.10 3.52
N PHE A 300 -1.76 -19.69 3.14
CA PHE A 300 -1.18 -20.01 1.85
C PHE A 300 -0.78 -21.49 1.76
N GLY A 301 -0.26 -22.05 2.87
CA GLY A 301 0.06 -23.46 2.98
C GLY A 301 -1.16 -24.36 2.79
N ASP A 302 -2.26 -24.07 3.51
CA ASP A 302 -3.53 -24.81 3.42
C ASP A 302 -4.13 -24.68 2.02
N ALA A 303 -4.15 -23.47 1.47
CA ALA A 303 -4.66 -23.23 0.13
C ALA A 303 -3.86 -23.98 -0.95
N THR A 304 -2.52 -23.96 -0.86
CA THR A 304 -1.67 -24.64 -1.85
C THR A 304 -1.70 -26.16 -1.70
N ALA A 305 -1.82 -26.69 -0.46
CA ALA A 305 -1.95 -28.13 -0.20
C ALA A 305 -3.25 -28.70 -0.80
N GLY A 306 -4.36 -27.96 -0.70
CA GLY A 306 -5.64 -28.35 -1.27
C GLY A 306 -5.76 -28.20 -2.79
N ASN A 307 -4.81 -27.54 -3.44
CA ASN A 307 -4.91 -27.14 -4.85
C ASN A 307 -3.65 -27.47 -5.69
N VAL A 308 -2.92 -28.51 -5.33
CA VAL A 308 -1.75 -28.98 -6.12
C VAL A 308 -2.18 -29.29 -7.55
N GLY A 309 -1.40 -28.83 -8.54
CA GLY A 309 -1.68 -28.96 -9.97
C GLY A 309 -2.56 -27.84 -10.55
N ARG A 310 -3.21 -27.03 -9.73
CA ARG A 310 -3.96 -25.83 -10.18
C ARG A 310 -3.06 -24.60 -10.26
N ARG A 311 -3.54 -23.55 -10.92
CA ARG A 311 -2.86 -22.25 -10.98
C ARG A 311 -3.43 -21.32 -9.89
N PHE A 312 -2.57 -20.50 -9.33
CA PHE A 312 -3.00 -19.31 -8.59
C PHE A 312 -2.48 -18.05 -9.28
N ALA A 313 -3.20 -16.97 -9.15
CA ALA A 313 -2.85 -15.68 -9.71
C ALA A 313 -2.31 -14.76 -8.63
N ILE A 314 -1.25 -14.04 -8.93
CA ILE A 314 -0.74 -12.92 -8.14
C ILE A 314 -1.24 -11.65 -8.82
N VAL A 315 -2.13 -10.94 -8.14
CA VAL A 315 -2.76 -9.71 -8.61
C VAL A 315 -2.12 -8.53 -7.91
N LEU A 316 -1.71 -7.53 -8.66
CA LEU A 316 -1.19 -6.25 -8.19
C LEU A 316 -2.01 -5.15 -8.82
N ASP A 317 -2.69 -4.33 -8.04
CA ASP A 317 -3.54 -3.23 -8.49
C ASP A 317 -4.47 -3.66 -9.65
N ASP A 318 -5.27 -4.69 -9.38
CA ASP A 318 -6.25 -5.28 -10.30
C ASP A 318 -5.69 -5.85 -11.62
N THR A 319 -4.36 -6.05 -11.70
CA THR A 319 -3.68 -6.68 -12.83
C THR A 319 -2.94 -7.93 -12.39
N ILE A 320 -3.09 -9.04 -13.10
CA ILE A 320 -2.36 -10.28 -12.83
C ILE A 320 -0.95 -10.16 -13.38
N ILE A 321 0.03 -10.07 -12.49
CA ILE A 321 1.46 -10.00 -12.83
C ILE A 321 2.09 -11.38 -13.03
N SER A 322 1.51 -12.42 -12.42
CA SER A 322 2.00 -13.80 -12.56
C SER A 322 0.89 -14.79 -12.22
N ALA A 323 0.87 -15.94 -12.89
CA ALA A 323 -0.10 -16.99 -12.60
C ALA A 323 0.52 -18.39 -12.66
N PRO A 324 1.42 -18.72 -11.70
CA PRO A 324 2.14 -19.98 -11.66
C PRO A 324 1.25 -21.19 -11.30
N ARG A 325 1.73 -22.38 -11.62
CA ARG A 325 1.11 -23.64 -11.20
C ARG A 325 1.66 -24.07 -9.84
N ILE A 326 0.80 -24.57 -8.99
CA ILE A 326 1.19 -25.15 -7.70
C ILE A 326 1.75 -26.54 -7.95
N ASN A 327 3.07 -26.69 -7.88
CA ASN A 327 3.74 -27.98 -8.10
C ASN A 327 3.78 -28.85 -6.82
N SER A 328 3.81 -28.20 -5.65
CA SER A 328 3.81 -28.84 -4.33
C SER A 328 3.24 -27.87 -3.29
N PRO A 329 2.80 -28.36 -2.12
CA PRO A 329 2.36 -27.49 -1.01
C PRO A 329 3.47 -26.53 -0.59
N ILE A 330 3.13 -25.24 -0.41
CA ILE A 330 4.08 -24.18 -0.02
C ILE A 330 3.90 -23.88 1.47
N LEU A 331 4.39 -24.79 2.32
CA LEU A 331 4.21 -24.69 3.77
C LEU A 331 5.12 -23.64 4.45
N GLY A 332 6.21 -23.26 3.79
CA GLY A 332 7.17 -22.29 4.32
C GLY A 332 6.73 -20.82 4.22
N GLY A 333 5.58 -20.54 3.61
CA GLY A 333 5.05 -19.18 3.43
C GLY A 333 5.97 -18.23 2.65
N SER A 334 6.86 -18.78 1.80
CA SER A 334 7.72 -18.01 0.92
C SER A 334 7.59 -18.47 -0.52
N GLY A 335 7.80 -17.58 -1.47
CA GLY A 335 7.73 -17.89 -2.89
C GLY A 335 8.51 -16.89 -3.72
N ILE A 336 8.45 -17.09 -5.03
CA ILE A 336 9.07 -16.21 -6.02
C ILE A 336 7.99 -15.78 -7.00
N ILE A 337 7.92 -14.50 -7.28
CA ILE A 337 7.09 -13.91 -8.33
C ILE A 337 7.94 -13.86 -9.58
N GLU A 338 7.58 -14.68 -10.54
CA GLU A 338 8.21 -14.75 -11.86
C GLU A 338 7.36 -13.92 -12.82
N GLY A 339 8.00 -13.17 -13.73
CA GLY A 339 7.33 -12.31 -14.72
C GLY A 339 8.40 -11.64 -15.57
N GLY A 340 8.07 -10.97 -16.63
CA GLY A 340 9.03 -10.28 -17.51
C GLY A 340 9.81 -9.12 -16.87
N PHE A 341 10.28 -9.27 -15.64
CA PHE A 341 10.97 -8.22 -14.88
C PHE A 341 12.38 -7.93 -15.41
N THR A 342 12.75 -6.67 -15.35
CA THR A 342 14.15 -6.25 -15.34
C THR A 342 14.67 -6.27 -13.90
N VAL A 343 15.99 -6.22 -13.71
CA VAL A 343 16.59 -6.09 -12.35
C VAL A 343 16.03 -4.89 -11.62
N GLN A 344 15.86 -3.75 -12.34
CA GLN A 344 15.34 -2.53 -11.77
C GLN A 344 13.85 -2.69 -11.39
N SER A 345 12.98 -3.16 -12.29
CA SER A 345 11.55 -3.32 -11.99
C SER A 345 11.28 -4.34 -10.88
N ALA A 346 12.09 -5.40 -10.77
CA ALA A 346 12.01 -6.34 -9.66
C ALA A 346 12.41 -5.69 -8.32
N SER A 347 13.44 -4.83 -8.32
CA SER A 347 13.84 -4.07 -7.14
C SER A 347 12.78 -3.06 -6.73
N ASP A 348 12.22 -2.33 -7.69
CA ASP A 348 11.18 -1.32 -7.43
C ASP A 348 9.91 -1.98 -6.87
N LEU A 349 9.48 -3.11 -7.45
CA LEU A 349 8.35 -3.89 -6.93
C LEU A 349 8.64 -4.40 -5.51
N ALA A 350 9.82 -4.94 -5.24
CA ALA A 350 10.19 -5.40 -3.91
C ALA A 350 10.15 -4.26 -2.88
N ASN A 351 10.63 -3.08 -3.24
CA ASN A 351 10.59 -1.88 -2.39
C ASN A 351 9.15 -1.42 -2.13
N MET A 352 8.30 -1.39 -3.16
CA MET A 352 6.88 -1.05 -3.01
C MET A 352 6.16 -2.03 -2.08
N LEU A 353 6.39 -3.34 -2.25
CA LEU A 353 5.79 -4.37 -1.41
C LEU A 353 6.26 -4.28 0.06
N ASN A 354 7.54 -3.98 0.30
CA ASN A 354 8.08 -3.78 1.65
C ASN A 354 7.53 -2.51 2.32
N ALA A 355 7.30 -1.46 1.55
CA ALA A 355 6.69 -0.23 2.06
C ALA A 355 5.21 -0.43 2.44
N GLY A 356 4.57 -1.42 1.83
CA GLY A 356 3.16 -1.75 1.99
C GLY A 356 2.25 -1.06 0.98
N ALA A 357 1.02 -1.55 0.90
CA ALA A 357 0.00 -0.96 0.06
C ALA A 357 -0.45 0.42 0.58
N LEU A 358 -0.73 1.32 -0.34
CA LEU A 358 -1.42 2.56 -0.01
C LEU A 358 -2.88 2.26 0.33
N PRO A 359 -3.43 2.91 1.35
CA PRO A 359 -4.83 2.70 1.74
C PRO A 359 -5.83 3.34 0.76
N ALA A 360 -5.35 4.23 -0.12
CA ALA A 360 -6.13 4.90 -1.14
C ALA A 360 -5.25 5.23 -2.35
N GLU A 361 -5.87 5.43 -3.49
CA GLU A 361 -5.19 5.94 -4.68
C GLU A 361 -4.76 7.40 -4.48
N LEU A 362 -3.60 7.75 -5.05
CA LEU A 362 -3.01 9.08 -4.96
C LEU A 362 -2.89 9.68 -6.35
N SER A 363 -3.55 10.82 -6.58
CA SER A 363 -3.50 11.55 -7.84
C SER A 363 -2.66 12.82 -7.69
N PRO A 364 -1.67 13.07 -8.56
CA PRO A 364 -0.91 14.32 -8.55
C PRO A 364 -1.79 15.48 -9.01
N ILE A 365 -1.68 16.64 -8.32
CA ILE A 365 -2.44 17.87 -8.60
C ILE A 365 -1.52 19.07 -8.80
#